data_103383996a2e2d6efe11dafe7f7f56ca
#
_entry.id   103383996a2e2d6efe11dafe7f7f56ca
#
_cell.length_a   1.000
_cell.length_b   1.000
_cell.length_c   1.000
_cell.angle_alpha   90.00
_cell.angle_beta   90.00
_cell.angle_gamma   90.00
#
_symmetry.space_group_name_H-M   'P 1'
#
loop_
_entity.id
_entity.type
_entity.pdbx_description
1 polymer ?
#
loop_
_entity_poly.entity_id
_entity_poly.type
_entity_poly.pdbx_seq_one_letter_code
_entity_poly.pdbx_strand_id
1 'polypeptide(L)'
;MSETVAVVRASRPNFLVLAPLCAGLGVAVAWHQGEPPALLNTLLVLIGALLAHAAVNLLNEYEDFASGLDLITRRTPFSGGSGALPEVPTAARQVLLAAFGTLGLVVAIGLYFLWLRGLPMLVLGAAGVVLVLTYTRWITRSPLICLLAPGLGFGPVMILGSLIALGARLDATALTVSTIGLLLVSELLLINQIPDADADRKVGRRHLVITLGKKAATRLVALLLLGSFGILGS
;
A
#
# COMPACT_ATOMS: atom_id res chain seq x y z
N MET A 1 -17.66 -20.33 -6.66
CA MET A 1 -17.55 -18.84 -6.72
C MET A 1 -17.33 -18.43 -8.15
N SER A 2 -17.93 -17.33 -8.65
CA SER A 2 -17.66 -16.83 -10.01
C SER A 2 -16.30 -16.14 -10.10
N GLU A 3 -15.74 -16.04 -11.33
CA GLU A 3 -14.46 -15.32 -11.56
C GLU A 3 -14.55 -13.85 -11.16
N THR A 4 -15.68 -13.18 -11.41
CA THR A 4 -15.91 -11.79 -10.97
C THR A 4 -15.82 -11.63 -9.45
N VAL A 5 -16.43 -12.54 -8.69
CA VAL A 5 -16.35 -12.54 -7.23
C VAL A 5 -14.92 -12.80 -6.76
N ALA A 6 -14.17 -13.67 -7.47
CA ALA A 6 -12.76 -13.92 -7.18
C ALA A 6 -11.92 -12.67 -7.39
N VAL A 7 -12.11 -11.90 -8.46
CA VAL A 7 -11.41 -10.61 -8.68
C VAL A 7 -11.70 -9.60 -7.57
N VAL A 8 -12.97 -9.46 -7.15
CA VAL A 8 -13.32 -8.56 -6.04
C VAL A 8 -12.65 -9.01 -4.73
N ARG A 9 -12.65 -10.30 -4.41
CA ARG A 9 -11.95 -10.82 -3.22
C ARG A 9 -10.45 -10.62 -3.29
N ALA A 10 -9.85 -10.82 -4.46
CA ALA A 10 -8.41 -10.61 -4.69
C ALA A 10 -7.97 -9.16 -4.44
N SER A 11 -8.85 -8.17 -4.65
CA SER A 11 -8.56 -6.77 -4.29
C SER A 11 -8.53 -6.51 -2.79
N ARG A 12 -8.91 -7.48 -1.96
CA ARG A 12 -8.93 -7.43 -0.48
C ARG A 12 -9.71 -6.23 0.05
N PRO A 13 -11.04 -6.14 -0.18
CA PRO A 13 -11.86 -4.96 0.17
C PRO A 13 -11.73 -4.50 1.61
N ASN A 14 -11.54 -5.43 2.55
CA ASN A 14 -11.40 -5.13 3.98
C ASN A 14 -10.16 -4.25 4.29
N PHE A 15 -9.12 -4.31 3.46
CA PHE A 15 -7.91 -3.51 3.63
C PHE A 15 -7.94 -2.21 2.82
N LEU A 16 -8.81 -2.09 1.82
CA LEU A 16 -8.87 -0.93 0.95
C LEU A 16 -9.20 0.37 1.71
N VAL A 17 -9.81 0.29 2.89
CA VAL A 17 -10.11 1.45 3.75
C VAL A 17 -8.86 2.26 4.12
N LEU A 18 -7.68 1.63 4.16
CA LEU A 18 -6.43 2.29 4.49
C LEU A 18 -6.07 3.39 3.48
N ALA A 19 -6.34 3.17 2.19
CA ALA A 19 -5.99 4.13 1.14
C ALA A 19 -6.77 5.46 1.26
N PRO A 20 -8.12 5.48 1.32
CA PRO A 20 -8.84 6.73 1.51
C PRO A 20 -8.57 7.39 2.88
N LEU A 21 -8.19 6.65 3.92
CA LEU A 21 -7.75 7.24 5.19
C LEU A 21 -6.42 7.99 5.02
N CYS A 22 -5.40 7.37 4.42
CA CYS A 22 -4.12 8.03 4.17
C CYS A 22 -4.26 9.22 3.20
N ALA A 23 -4.97 9.05 2.07
CA ALA A 23 -5.21 10.13 1.15
C ALA A 23 -6.05 11.27 1.81
N GLY A 24 -7.03 10.89 2.65
CA GLY A 24 -7.83 11.81 3.44
C GLY A 24 -7.03 12.65 4.42
N LEU A 25 -5.95 12.11 5.01
CA LEU A 25 -5.01 12.89 5.81
C LEU A 25 -4.33 13.99 4.96
N GLY A 26 -3.89 13.67 3.74
CA GLY A 26 -3.36 14.66 2.81
C GLY A 26 -4.39 15.73 2.44
N VAL A 27 -5.66 15.34 2.21
CA VAL A 27 -6.77 16.26 1.99
C VAL A 27 -7.01 17.15 3.20
N ALA A 28 -7.01 16.60 4.42
CA ALA A 28 -7.23 17.33 5.65
C ALA A 28 -6.12 18.38 5.91
N VAL A 29 -4.85 18.01 5.67
CA VAL A 29 -3.74 18.96 5.77
C VAL A 29 -3.86 20.06 4.71
N ALA A 30 -4.24 19.73 3.46
CA ALA A 30 -4.47 20.73 2.42
C ALA A 30 -5.58 21.71 2.81
N TRP A 31 -6.66 21.21 3.38
CA TRP A 31 -7.75 22.05 3.87
C TRP A 31 -7.32 22.96 5.02
N HIS A 32 -6.52 22.42 5.96
CA HIS A 32 -6.00 23.19 7.09
C HIS A 32 -5.10 24.37 6.65
N GLN A 33 -4.45 24.25 5.50
CA GLN A 33 -3.54 25.29 4.96
C GLN A 33 -4.25 26.44 4.26
N GLY A 34 -5.57 26.39 4.05
CA GLY A 34 -6.30 27.49 3.36
C GLY A 34 -7.70 27.11 2.89
N GLU A 35 -8.05 27.54 1.68
CA GLU A 35 -9.35 27.28 1.06
C GLU A 35 -9.56 25.77 0.81
N PRO A 36 -10.82 25.28 0.91
CA PRO A 36 -11.12 23.88 0.65
C PRO A 36 -10.71 23.49 -0.78
N PRO A 37 -10.04 22.34 -0.96
CA PRO A 37 -9.63 21.89 -2.29
C PRO A 37 -10.85 21.66 -3.20
N ALA A 38 -10.66 21.86 -4.52
CA ALA A 38 -11.70 21.61 -5.51
C ALA A 38 -12.23 20.16 -5.39
N LEU A 39 -13.57 20.03 -5.35
CA LEU A 39 -14.23 18.74 -5.13
C LEU A 39 -13.80 17.67 -6.13
N LEU A 40 -13.68 18.00 -7.43
CA LEU A 40 -13.23 17.08 -8.46
C LEU A 40 -11.84 16.53 -8.13
N ASN A 41 -10.88 17.40 -7.79
CA ASN A 41 -9.53 16.99 -7.48
C ASN A 41 -9.48 16.11 -6.21
N THR A 42 -10.28 16.45 -5.21
CA THR A 42 -10.41 15.64 -3.99
C THR A 42 -10.94 14.24 -4.30
N LEU A 43 -11.99 14.13 -5.11
CA LEU A 43 -12.54 12.83 -5.53
C LEU A 43 -11.52 12.04 -6.35
N LEU A 44 -10.80 12.66 -7.29
CA LEU A 44 -9.76 11.99 -8.08
C LEU A 44 -8.61 11.47 -7.22
N VAL A 45 -8.19 12.23 -6.21
CA VAL A 45 -7.18 11.81 -5.23
C VAL A 45 -7.65 10.57 -4.45
N LEU A 46 -8.85 10.58 -3.90
CA LEU A 46 -9.39 9.47 -3.13
C LEU A 46 -9.59 8.21 -3.99
N ILE A 47 -10.13 8.38 -5.19
CA ILE A 47 -10.31 7.28 -6.15
C ILE A 47 -8.95 6.74 -6.60
N GLY A 48 -8.00 7.60 -6.93
CA GLY A 48 -6.64 7.21 -7.32
C GLY A 48 -5.93 6.41 -6.24
N ALA A 49 -6.04 6.83 -4.98
CA ALA A 49 -5.51 6.11 -3.83
C ALA A 49 -6.14 4.73 -3.66
N LEU A 50 -7.46 4.64 -3.77
CA LEU A 50 -8.20 3.37 -3.68
C LEU A 50 -7.80 2.41 -4.80
N LEU A 51 -7.70 2.90 -6.04
CA LEU A 51 -7.27 2.11 -7.20
C LEU A 51 -5.82 1.65 -7.07
N ALA A 52 -4.92 2.50 -6.57
CA ALA A 52 -3.52 2.12 -6.35
C ALA A 52 -3.39 0.99 -5.33
N HIS A 53 -4.15 1.05 -4.24
CA HIS A 53 -4.18 -0.02 -3.23
C HIS A 53 -4.82 -1.30 -3.80
N ALA A 54 -5.89 -1.19 -4.57
CA ALA A 54 -6.48 -2.35 -5.26
C ALA A 54 -5.49 -2.98 -6.25
N ALA A 55 -4.75 -2.18 -7.03
CA ALA A 55 -3.77 -2.66 -7.98
C ALA A 55 -2.66 -3.48 -7.31
N VAL A 56 -2.07 -2.98 -6.21
CA VAL A 56 -1.02 -3.73 -5.50
C VAL A 56 -1.56 -5.01 -4.87
N ASN A 57 -2.79 -5.01 -4.33
CA ASN A 57 -3.40 -6.21 -3.78
C ASN A 57 -3.67 -7.27 -4.86
N LEU A 58 -4.19 -6.87 -6.02
CA LEU A 58 -4.45 -7.76 -7.16
C LEU A 58 -3.15 -8.35 -7.71
N LEU A 59 -2.09 -7.54 -7.87
CA LEU A 59 -0.77 -8.04 -8.28
C LEU A 59 -0.19 -9.00 -7.26
N ASN A 60 -0.27 -8.65 -5.97
CA ASN A 60 0.20 -9.51 -4.89
C ASN A 60 -0.51 -10.87 -4.90
N GLU A 61 -1.85 -10.88 -5.00
CA GLU A 61 -2.63 -12.11 -5.07
C GLU A 61 -2.25 -12.98 -6.26
N TYR A 62 -2.07 -12.39 -7.45
CA TYR A 62 -1.64 -13.12 -8.63
C TYR A 62 -0.23 -13.72 -8.47
N GLU A 63 0.73 -12.94 -7.99
CA GLU A 63 2.13 -13.40 -7.82
C GLU A 63 2.27 -14.43 -6.70
N ASP A 64 1.53 -14.29 -5.60
CA ASP A 64 1.52 -15.25 -4.49
C ASP A 64 0.89 -16.59 -4.93
N PHE A 65 -0.16 -16.55 -5.73
CA PHE A 65 -0.72 -17.75 -6.34
C PHE A 65 0.25 -18.39 -7.34
N ALA A 66 0.85 -17.60 -8.25
CA ALA A 66 1.80 -18.09 -9.25
C ALA A 66 3.07 -18.68 -8.63
N SER A 67 3.52 -18.18 -7.48
CA SER A 67 4.65 -18.74 -6.72
C SER A 67 4.30 -19.98 -5.89
N GLY A 68 3.02 -20.33 -5.79
CA GLY A 68 2.51 -21.41 -4.94
C GLY A 68 2.41 -21.06 -3.46
N LEU A 69 2.71 -19.83 -3.07
CA LEU A 69 2.64 -19.37 -1.67
C LEU A 69 1.23 -19.55 -1.10
N ASP A 70 0.22 -19.11 -1.83
CA ASP A 70 -1.19 -19.18 -1.40
C ASP A 70 -1.73 -20.60 -1.21
N LEU A 71 -1.05 -21.60 -1.77
CA LEU A 71 -1.38 -23.02 -1.60
C LEU A 71 -0.85 -23.61 -0.28
N ILE A 72 0.17 -22.99 0.32
CA ILE A 72 0.84 -23.48 1.53
C ILE A 72 0.66 -22.57 2.76
N THR A 73 0.11 -21.36 2.55
CA THR A 73 -0.09 -20.39 3.64
C THR A 73 -1.38 -20.68 4.39
N ARG A 74 -1.30 -20.70 5.73
CA ARG A 74 -2.49 -20.76 6.59
C ARG A 74 -3.13 -19.37 6.66
N ARG A 75 -4.30 -19.22 6.09
CA ARG A 75 -5.03 -17.97 6.11
C ARG A 75 -5.58 -17.59 7.48
N THR A 76 -5.50 -16.31 7.78
CA THR A 76 -6.16 -15.67 8.92
C THR A 76 -7.03 -14.52 8.40
N PRO A 77 -7.86 -13.85 9.22
CA PRO A 77 -8.60 -12.66 8.79
C PRO A 77 -7.69 -11.51 8.31
N PHE A 78 -6.40 -11.51 8.68
CA PHE A 78 -5.47 -10.40 8.45
C PHE A 78 -4.23 -10.77 7.64
N SER A 79 -4.00 -12.06 7.37
CA SER A 79 -2.80 -12.55 6.67
C SER A 79 -3.10 -13.77 5.79
N GLY A 80 -2.16 -14.14 4.92
CA GLY A 80 -2.23 -15.36 4.11
C GLY A 80 -3.08 -15.25 2.85
N GLY A 81 -3.17 -14.06 2.26
CA GLY A 81 -3.89 -13.83 1.01
C GLY A 81 -5.41 -13.84 1.15
N SER A 82 -6.12 -13.57 0.05
CA SER A 82 -7.59 -13.60 0.03
C SER A 82 -8.14 -15.02 -0.11
N GLY A 83 -7.33 -15.94 -0.66
CA GLY A 83 -7.71 -17.28 -1.03
C GLY A 83 -8.62 -17.36 -2.26
N ALA A 84 -8.79 -16.28 -2.98
CA ALA A 84 -9.65 -16.26 -4.16
C ALA A 84 -9.11 -17.16 -5.28
N LEU A 85 -7.82 -17.07 -5.58
CA LEU A 85 -7.19 -17.83 -6.64
C LEU A 85 -7.00 -19.32 -6.31
N PRO A 86 -6.65 -19.75 -5.09
CA PRO A 86 -6.74 -21.15 -4.71
C PRO A 86 -8.12 -21.78 -4.88
N GLU A 87 -9.21 -21.00 -4.64
CA GLU A 87 -10.58 -21.48 -4.81
C GLU A 87 -11.06 -21.43 -6.29
N VAL A 88 -10.59 -20.45 -7.08
CA VAL A 88 -10.96 -20.25 -8.48
C VAL A 88 -9.71 -19.97 -9.33
N PRO A 89 -8.88 -20.97 -9.62
CA PRO A 89 -7.64 -20.79 -10.39
C PRO A 89 -7.85 -20.18 -11.78
N THR A 90 -9.00 -20.43 -12.39
CA THR A 90 -9.37 -19.89 -13.72
C THR A 90 -9.46 -18.37 -13.74
N ALA A 91 -9.68 -17.74 -12.57
CA ALA A 91 -9.73 -16.26 -12.43
C ALA A 91 -8.36 -15.58 -12.47
N ALA A 92 -7.23 -16.32 -12.51
CA ALA A 92 -5.90 -15.73 -12.44
C ALA A 92 -5.63 -14.67 -13.53
N ARG A 93 -6.06 -14.96 -14.77
CA ARG A 93 -5.94 -14.00 -15.88
C ARG A 93 -6.77 -12.73 -15.63
N GLN A 94 -7.99 -12.87 -15.14
CA GLN A 94 -8.89 -11.75 -14.86
C GLN A 94 -8.35 -10.89 -13.71
N VAL A 95 -7.78 -11.51 -12.68
CA VAL A 95 -7.10 -10.79 -11.56
C VAL A 95 -5.93 -9.97 -12.09
N LEU A 96 -5.09 -10.55 -12.95
CA LEU A 96 -3.96 -9.84 -13.57
C LEU A 96 -4.44 -8.69 -14.47
N LEU A 97 -5.45 -8.91 -15.31
CA LEU A 97 -6.03 -7.87 -16.16
C LEU A 97 -6.64 -6.74 -15.32
N ALA A 98 -7.34 -7.07 -14.23
CA ALA A 98 -7.89 -6.09 -13.30
C ALA A 98 -6.78 -5.29 -12.63
N ALA A 99 -5.66 -5.93 -12.24
CA ALA A 99 -4.50 -5.26 -11.65
C ALA A 99 -3.91 -4.20 -12.60
N PHE A 100 -3.64 -4.57 -13.85
CA PHE A 100 -3.12 -3.61 -14.83
C PHE A 100 -4.16 -2.58 -15.27
N GLY A 101 -5.44 -2.94 -15.33
CA GLY A 101 -6.52 -1.98 -15.60
C GLY A 101 -6.63 -0.92 -14.51
N THR A 102 -6.63 -1.31 -13.23
CA THR A 102 -6.64 -0.37 -12.10
C THR A 102 -5.37 0.47 -12.07
N LEU A 103 -4.20 -0.12 -12.32
CA LEU A 103 -2.93 0.64 -12.40
C LEU A 103 -2.94 1.63 -13.56
N GLY A 104 -3.50 1.27 -14.72
CA GLY A 104 -3.67 2.17 -15.86
C GLY A 104 -4.53 3.39 -15.52
N LEU A 105 -5.62 3.20 -14.77
CA LEU A 105 -6.45 4.30 -14.27
C LEU A 105 -5.69 5.19 -13.28
N VAL A 106 -4.88 4.61 -12.39
CA VAL A 106 -4.00 5.37 -11.48
C VAL A 106 -3.02 6.23 -12.26
N VAL A 107 -2.39 5.66 -13.31
CA VAL A 107 -1.48 6.41 -14.19
C VAL A 107 -2.21 7.54 -14.91
N ALA A 108 -3.42 7.31 -15.42
CA ALA A 108 -4.21 8.35 -16.08
C ALA A 108 -4.55 9.51 -15.13
N ILE A 109 -4.98 9.22 -13.89
CA ILE A 109 -5.20 10.22 -12.85
C ILE A 109 -3.87 10.93 -12.49
N GLY A 110 -2.78 10.18 -12.39
CA GLY A 110 -1.45 10.71 -12.13
C GLY A 110 -0.96 11.68 -13.22
N LEU A 111 -1.21 11.38 -14.49
CA LEU A 111 -0.90 12.27 -15.63
C LEU A 111 -1.73 13.57 -15.60
N TYR A 112 -3.00 13.50 -15.21
CA TYR A 112 -3.80 14.69 -14.97
C TYR A 112 -3.19 15.59 -13.89
N PHE A 113 -2.77 15.03 -12.75
CA PHE A 113 -2.12 15.82 -11.71
C PHE A 113 -0.69 16.24 -12.08
N LEU A 114 0.03 15.47 -12.88
CA LEU A 114 1.31 15.88 -13.45
C LEU A 114 1.15 17.14 -14.32
N TRP A 115 0.10 17.19 -15.15
CA TRP A 115 -0.22 18.38 -15.93
C TRP A 115 -0.53 19.59 -15.04
N LEU A 116 -1.24 19.41 -13.92
CA LEU A 116 -1.59 20.49 -13.00
C LEU A 116 -0.44 20.95 -12.09
N ARG A 117 0.46 20.04 -11.67
CA ARG A 117 1.42 20.27 -10.57
C ARG A 117 2.89 20.09 -10.96
N GLY A 118 3.15 19.57 -12.14
CA GLY A 118 4.51 19.44 -12.69
C GLY A 118 5.35 18.37 -11.99
N LEU A 119 6.67 18.60 -11.99
CA LEU A 119 7.69 17.63 -11.61
C LEU A 119 7.49 16.90 -10.24
N PRO A 120 7.01 17.54 -9.17
CA PRO A 120 6.77 16.83 -7.91
C PRO A 120 5.81 15.64 -8.06
N MET A 121 4.76 15.79 -8.88
CA MET A 121 3.83 14.69 -9.16
C MET A 121 4.45 13.59 -10.00
N LEU A 122 5.36 13.91 -10.92
CA LEU A 122 6.11 12.90 -11.68
C LEU A 122 6.95 12.02 -10.75
N VAL A 123 7.68 12.63 -9.83
CA VAL A 123 8.56 11.90 -8.89
C VAL A 123 7.73 10.98 -7.98
N LEU A 124 6.68 11.50 -7.36
CA LEU A 124 5.84 10.71 -6.45
C LEU A 124 5.02 9.64 -7.19
N GLY A 125 4.45 9.99 -8.35
CA GLY A 125 3.69 9.05 -9.17
C GLY A 125 4.57 7.92 -9.70
N ALA A 126 5.77 8.22 -10.21
CA ALA A 126 6.73 7.20 -10.64
C ALA A 126 7.16 6.30 -9.48
N ALA A 127 7.47 6.87 -8.31
CA ALA A 127 7.80 6.11 -7.11
C ALA A 127 6.65 5.17 -6.72
N GLY A 128 5.40 5.64 -6.74
CA GLY A 128 4.22 4.83 -6.46
C GLY A 128 4.04 3.66 -7.43
N VAL A 129 4.16 3.92 -8.74
CA VAL A 129 4.08 2.88 -9.77
C VAL A 129 5.20 1.84 -9.60
N VAL A 130 6.43 2.28 -9.36
CA VAL A 130 7.57 1.38 -9.10
C VAL A 130 7.31 0.53 -7.87
N LEU A 131 6.84 1.10 -6.76
CA LEU A 131 6.49 0.35 -5.55
C LEU A 131 5.43 -0.73 -5.84
N VAL A 132 4.34 -0.38 -6.54
CA VAL A 132 3.27 -1.32 -6.89
C VAL A 132 3.80 -2.49 -7.72
N LEU A 133 4.60 -2.22 -8.77
CA LEU A 133 5.11 -3.23 -9.70
C LEU A 133 6.20 -4.11 -9.10
N THR A 134 6.97 -3.60 -8.14
CA THR A 134 8.16 -4.30 -7.64
C THR A 134 7.94 -4.97 -6.29
N TYR A 135 6.87 -4.63 -5.57
CA TYR A 135 6.65 -5.03 -4.20
C TYR A 135 6.75 -6.53 -3.99
N THR A 136 5.87 -7.31 -4.61
CA THR A 136 5.77 -8.75 -4.34
C THR A 136 6.97 -9.52 -4.85
N ARG A 137 7.45 -9.20 -6.06
CA ARG A 137 8.46 -9.98 -6.75
C ARG A 137 9.88 -9.74 -6.25
N TRP A 138 10.21 -8.50 -5.88
CA TRP A 138 11.58 -8.10 -5.53
C TRP A 138 11.71 -7.54 -4.11
N ILE A 139 10.82 -6.63 -3.71
CA ILE A 139 10.92 -5.92 -2.43
C ILE A 139 10.79 -6.90 -1.25
N THR A 140 9.90 -7.87 -1.32
CA THR A 140 9.69 -8.90 -0.28
C THR A 140 10.93 -9.77 0.00
N ARG A 141 11.95 -9.70 -0.84
CA ARG A 141 13.24 -10.42 -0.69
C ARG A 141 14.32 -9.60 0.00
N SER A 142 14.07 -8.34 0.34
CA SER A 142 15.01 -7.46 1.06
C SER A 142 14.39 -7.05 2.40
N PRO A 143 14.99 -7.43 3.55
CA PRO A 143 14.36 -7.24 4.85
C PRO A 143 13.96 -5.80 5.17
N LEU A 144 14.87 -4.85 4.96
CA LEU A 144 14.65 -3.45 5.29
C LEU A 144 13.72 -2.76 4.26
N ILE A 145 13.96 -3.03 2.97
CA ILE A 145 13.13 -2.43 1.92
C ILE A 145 11.69 -2.95 2.03
N CYS A 146 11.51 -4.23 2.34
CA CYS A 146 10.18 -4.81 2.56
C CYS A 146 9.44 -4.16 3.73
N LEU A 147 10.14 -3.84 4.83
CA LEU A 147 9.53 -3.12 5.95
C LEU A 147 9.08 -1.72 5.56
N LEU A 148 9.93 -0.98 4.86
CA LEU A 148 9.70 0.43 4.59
C LEU A 148 8.77 0.69 3.39
N ALA A 149 8.73 -0.22 2.41
CA ALA A 149 8.01 0.01 1.15
C ALA A 149 6.52 0.36 1.31
N PRO A 150 5.71 -0.39 2.08
CA PRO A 150 4.31 0.00 2.28
C PRO A 150 4.20 1.31 3.08
N GLY A 151 5.04 1.53 4.09
CA GLY A 151 5.10 2.80 4.80
C GLY A 151 5.42 3.98 3.89
N LEU A 152 6.39 3.83 2.98
CA LEU A 152 6.71 4.84 1.96
C LEU A 152 5.54 5.04 0.97
N GLY A 153 4.87 3.97 0.60
CA GLY A 153 3.71 4.01 -0.30
C GLY A 153 2.53 4.77 0.28
N PHE A 154 2.16 4.50 1.52
CA PHE A 154 1.00 5.13 2.18
C PHE A 154 1.34 6.47 2.85
N GLY A 155 2.52 6.63 3.44
CA GLY A 155 2.98 7.88 4.01
C GLY A 155 3.41 8.88 2.92
N PRO A 156 4.69 8.92 2.54
CA PRO A 156 5.18 9.92 1.59
C PRO A 156 4.45 9.93 0.24
N VAL A 157 4.27 8.78 -0.40
CA VAL A 157 3.68 8.76 -1.75
C VAL A 157 2.19 9.12 -1.72
N MET A 158 1.40 8.51 -0.83
CA MET A 158 -0.05 8.72 -0.82
C MET A 158 -0.45 10.01 -0.08
N ILE A 159 0.06 10.24 1.15
CA ILE A 159 -0.33 11.43 1.92
C ILE A 159 0.22 12.71 1.26
N LEU A 160 1.54 12.77 1.00
CA LEU A 160 2.12 13.97 0.38
C LEU A 160 1.72 14.09 -1.10
N GLY A 161 1.54 12.97 -1.81
CA GLY A 161 1.01 12.96 -3.17
C GLY A 161 -0.38 13.57 -3.23
N SER A 162 -1.26 13.23 -2.30
CA SER A 162 -2.59 13.81 -2.18
C SER A 162 -2.54 15.31 -1.90
N LEU A 163 -1.69 15.72 -0.94
CA LEU A 163 -1.47 17.12 -0.59
C LEU A 163 -1.03 17.95 -1.82
N ILE A 164 0.01 17.48 -2.52
CA ILE A 164 0.58 18.17 -3.69
C ILE A 164 -0.41 18.20 -4.85
N ALA A 165 -1.13 17.12 -5.09
CA ALA A 165 -2.17 17.03 -6.11
C ALA A 165 -3.24 18.13 -5.90
N LEU A 166 -3.57 18.43 -4.66
CA LEU A 166 -4.52 19.49 -4.30
C LEU A 166 -3.90 20.91 -4.31
N GLY A 167 -2.60 21.05 -4.55
CA GLY A 167 -1.91 22.35 -4.66
C GLY A 167 -1.48 22.93 -3.33
N ALA A 168 -1.51 22.14 -2.27
CA ALA A 168 -1.07 22.54 -0.95
C ALA A 168 0.47 22.44 -0.81
N ARG A 169 1.02 23.06 0.22
CA ARG A 169 2.47 23.19 0.43
C ARG A 169 3.00 22.06 1.33
N LEU A 170 4.24 21.64 1.07
CA LEU A 170 4.99 20.78 1.99
C LEU A 170 5.47 21.62 3.17
N ASP A 171 4.80 21.50 4.30
CA ASP A 171 5.17 22.12 5.58
C ASP A 171 5.50 21.06 6.65
N ALA A 172 5.84 21.52 7.85
CA ALA A 172 6.16 20.63 8.96
C ALA A 172 4.99 19.71 9.32
N THR A 173 3.76 20.19 9.28
CA THR A 173 2.54 19.38 9.54
C THR A 173 2.41 18.25 8.53
N ALA A 174 2.55 18.55 7.23
CA ALA A 174 2.49 17.56 6.16
C ALA A 174 3.56 16.46 6.34
N LEU A 175 4.80 16.86 6.63
CA LEU A 175 5.90 15.93 6.86
C LEU A 175 5.70 15.08 8.12
N THR A 176 5.20 15.67 9.19
CA THR A 176 4.85 14.98 10.44
C THR A 176 3.79 13.91 10.20
N VAL A 177 2.66 14.28 9.59
CA VAL A 177 1.55 13.36 9.30
C VAL A 177 2.00 12.23 8.36
N SER A 178 2.80 12.56 7.33
CA SER A 178 3.38 11.57 6.41
C SER A 178 4.33 10.60 7.12
N THR A 179 5.16 11.08 8.04
CA THR A 179 6.10 10.24 8.82
C THR A 179 5.35 9.32 9.77
N ILE A 180 4.30 9.81 10.43
CA ILE A 180 3.44 8.96 11.27
C ILE A 180 2.78 7.88 10.41
N GLY A 181 2.24 8.22 9.24
CA GLY A 181 1.68 7.26 8.28
C GLY A 181 2.69 6.20 7.85
N LEU A 182 3.93 6.61 7.56
CA LEU A 182 5.02 5.70 7.23
C LEU A 182 5.29 4.69 8.36
N LEU A 183 5.40 5.16 9.61
CA LEU A 183 5.70 4.29 10.74
C LEU A 183 4.56 3.30 11.03
N LEU A 184 3.31 3.78 11.05
CA LEU A 184 2.13 2.96 11.34
C LEU A 184 1.88 1.90 10.27
N VAL A 185 2.07 2.24 8.98
CA VAL A 185 1.85 1.26 7.91
C VAL A 185 3.00 0.26 7.81
N SER A 186 4.24 0.68 8.10
CA SER A 186 5.37 -0.26 8.25
C SER A 186 5.18 -1.23 9.41
N GLU A 187 4.66 -0.75 10.54
CA GLU A 187 4.27 -1.57 11.68
C GLU A 187 3.17 -2.56 11.33
N LEU A 188 2.10 -2.12 10.68
CA LEU A 188 0.98 -2.95 10.25
C LEU A 188 1.46 -4.11 9.36
N LEU A 189 2.35 -3.83 8.39
CA LEU A 189 2.95 -4.89 7.58
C LEU A 189 3.71 -5.90 8.43
N LEU A 190 4.53 -5.41 9.37
CA LEU A 190 5.37 -6.26 10.20
C LEU A 190 4.52 -7.21 11.05
N ILE A 191 3.41 -6.74 11.59
CA ILE A 191 2.43 -7.55 12.33
C ILE A 191 1.84 -8.64 11.42
N ASN A 192 1.42 -8.27 10.21
CA ASN A 192 0.82 -9.20 9.25
C ASN A 192 1.80 -10.28 8.77
N GLN A 193 3.10 -10.02 8.78
CA GLN A 193 4.15 -10.97 8.40
C GLN A 193 4.46 -12.02 9.48
N ILE A 194 4.08 -11.79 10.75
CA ILE A 194 4.41 -12.72 11.85
C ILE A 194 3.78 -14.11 11.65
N PRO A 195 2.50 -14.26 11.32
CA PRO A 195 1.91 -15.58 11.08
C PRO A 195 2.41 -16.23 9.79
N ASP A 196 2.75 -15.44 8.76
CA ASP A 196 3.08 -15.94 7.42
C ASP A 196 4.57 -16.33 7.26
N ALA A 197 5.43 -16.00 8.23
CA ALA A 197 6.89 -16.13 8.14
C ALA A 197 7.41 -17.50 7.69
N ASP A 198 6.75 -18.58 8.10
CA ASP A 198 7.20 -19.95 7.80
C ASP A 198 6.83 -20.35 6.35
N ALA A 199 5.70 -19.88 5.82
CA ALA A 199 5.29 -20.08 4.44
C ALA A 199 6.11 -19.17 3.50
N ASP A 200 6.28 -17.92 3.85
CA ASP A 200 7.06 -16.92 3.11
C ASP A 200 8.52 -17.36 2.88
N ARG A 201 9.14 -17.97 3.91
CA ARG A 201 10.49 -18.50 3.80
C ARG A 201 10.62 -19.59 2.71
N LYS A 202 9.59 -20.41 2.54
CA LYS A 202 9.62 -21.52 1.56
C LYS A 202 9.64 -21.04 0.11
N VAL A 203 9.06 -19.86 -0.17
CA VAL A 203 9.05 -19.24 -1.51
C VAL A 203 10.16 -18.21 -1.70
N GLY A 204 11.12 -18.14 -0.78
CA GLY A 204 12.31 -17.30 -0.90
C GLY A 204 12.13 -15.83 -0.49
N ARG A 205 11.05 -15.50 0.22
CA ARG A 205 10.91 -14.18 0.86
C ARG A 205 11.93 -14.01 1.99
N ARG A 206 12.36 -12.77 2.21
CA ARG A 206 13.36 -12.42 3.24
C ARG A 206 12.98 -11.10 3.90
N HIS A 207 11.87 -11.08 4.62
CA HIS A 207 11.48 -9.93 5.43
C HIS A 207 12.04 -10.04 6.87
N LEU A 208 11.88 -8.97 7.67
CA LEU A 208 12.52 -8.88 9.00
C LEU A 208 12.08 -9.97 9.97
N VAL A 209 10.82 -10.42 9.93
CA VAL A 209 10.37 -11.51 10.79
C VAL A 209 11.13 -12.81 10.51
N ILE A 210 11.50 -13.07 9.24
CA ILE A 210 12.28 -14.24 8.84
C ILE A 210 13.73 -14.13 9.30
N THR A 211 14.32 -12.92 9.19
CA THR A 211 15.76 -12.70 9.44
C THR A 211 16.08 -12.46 10.90
N LEU A 212 15.25 -11.72 11.63
CA LEU A 212 15.47 -11.38 13.04
C LEU A 212 14.73 -12.30 14.02
N GLY A 213 13.73 -13.04 13.51
CA GLY A 213 12.82 -13.85 14.31
C GLY A 213 11.66 -13.07 14.94
N LYS A 214 10.61 -13.82 15.33
CA LYS A 214 9.34 -13.25 15.82
C LYS A 214 9.50 -12.31 17.04
N LYS A 215 10.37 -12.68 18.01
CA LYS A 215 10.60 -11.85 19.23
C LYS A 215 11.20 -10.48 18.91
N ALA A 216 12.19 -10.42 18.04
CA ALA A 216 12.80 -9.15 17.64
C ALA A 216 11.83 -8.32 16.79
N ALA A 217 11.09 -8.95 15.88
CA ALA A 217 10.04 -8.29 15.10
C ALA A 217 8.96 -7.66 16.00
N THR A 218 8.49 -8.36 17.04
CA THR A 218 7.51 -7.80 18.00
C THR A 218 8.07 -6.58 18.76
N ARG A 219 9.35 -6.58 19.11
CA ARG A 219 9.98 -5.39 19.72
C ARG A 219 10.04 -4.22 18.75
N LEU A 220 10.32 -4.50 17.48
CA LEU A 220 10.34 -3.46 16.44
C LEU A 220 8.95 -2.89 16.20
N VAL A 221 7.88 -3.70 16.23
CA VAL A 221 6.48 -3.24 16.22
C VAL A 221 6.26 -2.22 17.34
N ALA A 222 6.63 -2.55 18.58
CA ALA A 222 6.49 -1.63 19.71
C ALA A 222 7.28 -0.32 19.52
N LEU A 223 8.49 -0.40 18.96
CA LEU A 223 9.32 0.79 18.68
C LEU A 223 8.72 1.69 17.61
N LEU A 224 8.18 1.12 16.53
CA LEU A 224 7.52 1.89 15.46
C LEU A 224 6.26 2.58 15.98
N LEU A 225 5.45 1.86 16.78
CA LEU A 225 4.26 2.41 17.41
C LEU A 225 4.60 3.55 18.38
N LEU A 226 5.52 3.33 19.32
CA LEU A 226 5.96 4.35 20.26
C LEU A 226 6.59 5.57 19.54
N GLY A 227 7.34 5.33 18.46
CA GLY A 227 7.90 6.40 17.64
C GLY A 227 6.82 7.26 16.98
N SER A 228 5.76 6.64 16.47
CA SER A 228 4.64 7.37 15.85
C SER A 228 3.91 8.27 16.87
N PHE A 229 3.67 7.76 18.09
CA PHE A 229 3.06 8.55 19.16
C PHE A 229 4.01 9.62 19.73
N GLY A 230 5.33 9.34 19.81
CA GLY A 230 6.31 10.32 20.22
C GLY A 230 6.37 11.54 19.31
N ILE A 231 6.28 11.32 17.98
CA ILE A 231 6.20 12.39 16.98
C ILE A 231 4.87 13.17 17.09
N LEU A 232 3.78 12.51 17.43
CA LEU A 232 2.47 13.17 17.58
C LEU A 232 2.42 14.11 18.80
N GLY A 233 3.21 13.81 19.84
CA GLY A 233 3.25 14.58 21.08
C GLY A 233 4.34 15.67 21.14
N SER A 234 5.16 15.81 20.08
CA SER A 234 6.21 16.84 19.96
C SER A 234 5.73 18.06 19.18
#